data_fdb99940e8f7749a98d49c758b8507c7
#
_entry.id   fdb99940e8f7749a98d49c758b8507c7
#
_cell.length_a   1.000
_cell.length_b   1.000
_cell.length_c   1.000
_cell.angle_alpha   90.00
_cell.angle_beta   90.00
_cell.angle_gamma   90.00
#
_symmetry.space_group_name_H-M   'P 1'
#
loop_
_entity.id
_entity.type
_entity.pdbx_description
1 polymer ?
#
loop_
_entity_poly.entity_id
_entity_poly.type
_entity_poly.pdbx_seq_one_letter_code
_entity_poly.pdbx_strand_id
1 'polypeptide(L)'
;MVFSPIIGTLIYLLDRDSNSVLLINRDARPDDDHYGKFNGLGGKLEVDESVIAGALRELTEEAGVTATSLSLRGTISWSNFGPKREEWLGFVFLADAWEGELLSSNDEGSLVWVQLERLLQACDPNPGLRASAYLPMWEGDRHFI
;
A
#
# COMPACT_ATOMS: atom_id res chain seq x y z
N MET A 1 -4.16 30.15 -6.63
CA MET A 1 -4.30 29.23 -5.50
C MET A 1 -3.21 28.18 -5.56
N VAL A 2 -2.52 27.98 -4.48
CA VAL A 2 -1.48 26.94 -4.40
C VAL A 2 -2.13 25.59 -4.15
N PHE A 3 -1.75 24.60 -4.94
CA PHE A 3 -2.19 23.23 -4.74
C PHE A 3 -1.50 22.64 -3.50
N SER A 4 -2.29 22.18 -2.54
CA SER A 4 -1.79 21.66 -1.26
C SER A 4 -2.37 20.29 -0.97
N PRO A 5 -1.90 19.24 -1.65
CA PRO A 5 -2.40 17.90 -1.41
C PRO A 5 -1.88 17.32 -0.10
N ILE A 6 -2.58 16.32 0.40
CA ILE A 6 -2.04 15.46 1.45
C ILE A 6 -0.96 14.60 0.82
N ILE A 7 0.22 14.59 1.42
CA ILE A 7 1.32 13.74 0.95
C ILE A 7 1.22 12.38 1.66
N GLY A 8 1.21 11.34 0.86
CA GLY A 8 1.16 9.98 1.36
C GLY A 8 2.25 9.09 0.81
N THR A 9 2.47 7.98 1.46
CA THR A 9 3.39 6.93 1.01
C THR A 9 2.66 5.62 0.85
N LEU A 10 3.05 4.84 -0.15
CA LEU A 10 2.64 3.45 -0.35
C LEU A 10 3.90 2.61 -0.50
N ILE A 11 4.00 1.53 0.27
CA ILE A 11 5.16 0.67 0.27
C ILE A 11 4.72 -0.76 0.02
N TYR A 12 5.34 -1.39 -0.97
CA TYR A 12 5.14 -2.79 -1.29
C TYR A 12 6.43 -3.55 -0.98
N LEU A 13 6.36 -4.51 -0.04
CA LEU A 13 7.46 -5.44 0.20
C LEU A 13 7.34 -6.58 -0.80
N LEU A 14 8.44 -6.85 -1.48
CA LEU A 14 8.53 -7.96 -2.42
C LEU A 14 9.53 -8.99 -1.89
N ASP A 15 9.04 -10.19 -1.61
CA ASP A 15 9.89 -11.34 -1.35
C ASP A 15 10.17 -12.04 -2.68
N ARG A 16 11.40 -11.87 -3.18
CA ARG A 16 11.78 -12.41 -4.48
C ARG A 16 11.91 -13.93 -4.48
N ASP A 17 12.20 -14.52 -3.33
CA ASP A 17 12.35 -15.99 -3.22
C ASP A 17 11.00 -16.69 -3.39
N SER A 18 9.95 -16.17 -2.76
CA SER A 18 8.60 -16.69 -2.89
C SER A 18 7.77 -16.00 -3.97
N ASN A 19 8.29 -14.94 -4.57
CA ASN A 19 7.60 -14.11 -5.55
C ASN A 19 6.24 -13.60 -5.03
N SER A 20 6.28 -13.07 -3.80
CA SER A 20 5.10 -12.60 -3.08
C SER A 20 5.24 -11.15 -2.65
N VAL A 21 4.12 -10.45 -2.58
CA VAL A 21 4.03 -9.07 -2.15
C VAL A 21 3.22 -9.01 -0.86
N LEU A 22 3.72 -8.24 0.12
CA LEU A 22 3.02 -8.04 1.38
C LEU A 22 1.97 -6.95 1.21
N LEU A 23 0.74 -7.28 1.51
CA LEU A 23 -0.38 -6.36 1.52
C LEU A 23 -1.06 -6.38 2.89
N ILE A 24 -1.75 -5.30 3.21
CA ILE A 24 -2.65 -5.28 4.35
C ILE A 24 -4.08 -5.54 3.88
N ASN A 25 -4.73 -6.50 4.53
CA ASN A 25 -6.18 -6.69 4.40
C ASN A 25 -6.85 -5.90 5.54
N ARG A 26 -7.61 -4.88 5.18
CA ARG A 26 -8.26 -3.97 6.14
C ARG A 26 -9.47 -4.66 6.79
N ASP A 27 -9.22 -5.65 7.63
CA ASP A 27 -10.25 -6.52 8.22
C ASP A 27 -10.47 -6.34 9.73
N ALA A 28 -9.79 -5.36 10.35
CA ALA A 28 -9.87 -5.16 11.80
C ALA A 28 -11.07 -4.31 12.22
N ARG A 29 -11.49 -3.34 11.42
CA ARG A 29 -12.54 -2.38 11.76
C ARG A 29 -13.65 -2.37 10.70
N PRO A 30 -14.83 -2.91 11.01
CA PRO A 30 -15.94 -2.96 10.03
C PRO A 30 -16.44 -1.59 9.55
N ASP A 31 -16.21 -0.52 10.31
CA ASP A 31 -16.59 0.85 9.97
C ASP A 31 -15.54 1.58 9.10
N ASP A 32 -14.42 0.93 8.79
CA ASP A 32 -13.39 1.46 7.91
C ASP A 32 -13.91 1.47 6.46
N ASP A 33 -13.74 2.59 5.76
CA ASP A 33 -14.11 2.70 4.33
C ASP A 33 -13.34 1.72 3.45
N HIS A 34 -12.19 1.27 3.92
CA HIS A 34 -11.35 0.29 3.24
C HIS A 34 -11.67 -1.17 3.65
N TYR A 35 -12.67 -1.38 4.50
CA TYR A 35 -12.93 -2.69 5.09
C TYR A 35 -13.00 -3.80 4.04
N GLY A 36 -12.24 -4.87 4.30
CA GLY A 36 -12.16 -6.02 3.42
C GLY A 36 -11.25 -5.85 2.20
N LYS A 37 -10.72 -4.64 1.95
CA LYS A 37 -9.84 -4.38 0.80
C LYS A 37 -8.39 -4.63 1.15
N PHE A 38 -7.63 -5.03 0.13
CA PHE A 38 -6.18 -5.17 0.20
C PHE A 38 -5.52 -3.90 -0.29
N ASN A 39 -4.55 -3.42 0.45
CA ASN A 39 -3.82 -2.18 0.16
C ASN A 39 -2.32 -2.38 0.37
N GLY A 40 -1.52 -1.52 -0.23
CA GLY A 40 -0.12 -1.36 0.17
C GLY A 40 -0.03 -0.78 1.57
N LEU A 41 1.13 -0.90 2.17
CA LEU A 41 1.43 -0.29 3.46
C LEU A 41 1.75 1.19 3.26
N GLY A 42 1.60 2.00 4.30
CA GLY A 42 1.95 3.41 4.24
C GLY A 42 0.93 4.30 4.93
N GLY A 43 1.11 5.59 4.77
CA GLY A 43 0.24 6.57 5.41
C GLY A 43 0.63 8.00 5.07
N LYS A 44 0.10 8.93 5.84
CA LYS A 44 0.35 10.36 5.67
C LYS A 44 1.75 10.72 6.14
N LEU A 45 2.40 11.60 5.39
CA LEU A 45 3.65 12.22 5.79
C LEU A 45 3.39 13.16 6.98
N GLU A 46 4.27 13.13 7.97
CA GLU A 46 4.23 14.04 9.09
C GLU A 46 5.00 15.32 8.80
N VAL A 47 4.71 16.38 9.56
CA VAL A 47 5.43 17.66 9.46
C VAL A 47 6.91 17.44 9.77
N ASP A 48 7.77 18.12 9.01
CA ASP A 48 9.22 18.08 9.17
C ASP A 48 9.89 16.72 8.89
N GLU A 49 9.20 15.85 8.19
CA GLU A 49 9.72 14.53 7.83
C GLU A 49 9.92 14.46 6.31
N SER A 50 11.04 13.87 5.87
CA SER A 50 11.23 13.59 4.45
C SER A 50 10.32 12.44 3.99
N VAL A 51 10.09 12.36 2.70
CA VAL A 51 9.25 11.27 2.14
C VAL A 51 9.84 9.90 2.47
N ILE A 52 11.17 9.75 2.36
CA ILE A 52 11.83 8.46 2.69
C ILE A 52 11.71 8.17 4.18
N ALA A 53 11.94 9.17 5.05
CA ALA A 53 11.79 8.98 6.49
C ALA A 53 10.35 8.58 6.86
N GLY A 54 9.37 9.18 6.23
CA GLY A 54 7.96 8.84 6.43
C GLY A 54 7.64 7.43 5.99
N ALA A 55 8.15 7.02 4.83
CA ALA A 55 7.97 5.65 4.34
C ALA A 55 8.58 4.63 5.32
N LEU A 56 9.79 4.87 5.78
CA LEU A 56 10.46 3.98 6.75
C LEU A 56 9.70 3.92 8.08
N ARG A 57 9.23 5.07 8.57
CA ARG A 57 8.44 5.14 9.81
C ARG A 57 7.15 4.35 9.68
N GLU A 58 6.39 4.56 8.62
CA GLU A 58 5.14 3.85 8.38
C GLU A 58 5.36 2.34 8.29
N LEU A 59 6.40 1.91 7.61
CA LEU A 59 6.73 0.49 7.50
C LEU A 59 7.04 -0.12 8.86
N THR A 60 7.78 0.58 9.71
CA THR A 60 8.07 0.12 11.08
C THR A 60 6.79 0.05 11.91
N GLU A 61 5.94 1.07 11.85
CA GLU A 61 4.68 1.11 12.60
C GLU A 61 3.71 0.01 12.16
N GLU A 62 3.57 -0.19 10.87
CA GLU A 62 2.56 -1.10 10.32
C GLU A 62 3.04 -2.56 10.22
N ALA A 63 4.31 -2.77 9.92
CA ALA A 63 4.84 -4.12 9.65
C ALA A 63 5.96 -4.57 10.59
N GLY A 64 6.50 -3.67 11.42
CA GLY A 64 7.53 -4.01 12.40
C GLY A 64 8.92 -4.20 11.82
N VAL A 65 9.17 -3.80 10.60
CA VAL A 65 10.47 -4.00 9.92
C VAL A 65 11.05 -2.69 9.41
N THR A 66 12.36 -2.71 9.17
CA THR A 66 13.09 -1.60 8.55
C THR A 66 13.58 -2.04 7.17
N ALA A 67 13.18 -1.34 6.13
CA ALA A 67 13.67 -1.62 4.78
C ALA A 67 15.16 -1.30 4.68
N THR A 68 15.93 -2.23 4.14
CA THR A 68 17.35 -2.05 3.82
C THR A 68 17.56 -1.80 2.33
N SER A 69 16.57 -2.09 1.52
CA SER A 69 16.54 -1.75 0.10
C SER A 69 15.17 -1.17 -0.21
N LEU A 70 15.13 0.13 -0.50
CA LEU A 70 13.90 0.86 -0.78
C LEU A 70 14.10 1.69 -2.04
N SER A 71 13.25 1.47 -3.03
CA SER A 71 13.30 2.22 -4.29
C SER A 71 12.00 2.93 -4.58
N LEU A 72 12.09 4.19 -4.99
CA LEU A 72 10.94 4.95 -5.48
C LEU A 72 10.55 4.43 -6.86
N ARG A 73 9.30 3.99 -7.01
CA ARG A 73 8.78 3.45 -8.27
C ARG A 73 7.94 4.46 -9.04
N GLY A 74 7.40 5.45 -8.36
CA GLY A 74 6.61 6.48 -9.01
C GLY A 74 5.83 7.32 -8.03
N THR A 75 5.10 8.26 -8.60
CA THR A 75 4.17 9.11 -7.87
C THR A 75 2.78 8.99 -8.50
N ILE A 76 1.77 9.22 -7.70
CA ILE A 76 0.39 9.20 -8.17
C ILE A 76 -0.41 10.29 -7.44
N SER A 77 -1.26 10.97 -8.15
CA SER A 77 -2.19 11.93 -7.54
C SER A 77 -3.61 11.40 -7.60
N TRP A 78 -4.32 11.55 -6.51
CA TRP A 78 -5.74 11.24 -6.43
C TRP A 78 -6.49 12.53 -6.17
N SER A 79 -7.52 12.77 -6.96
CA SER A 79 -8.42 13.89 -6.77
C SER A 79 -9.73 13.39 -6.19
N ASN A 80 -10.31 14.19 -5.30
CA ASN A 80 -11.65 13.96 -4.78
C ASN A 80 -11.78 12.57 -4.11
N PHE A 81 -10.75 12.18 -3.34
CA PHE A 81 -10.67 10.88 -2.71
C PHE A 81 -11.41 10.83 -1.38
N GLY A 82 -12.24 9.79 -1.21
CA GLY A 82 -12.95 9.50 0.03
C GLY A 82 -14.12 10.44 0.33
N PRO A 83 -14.77 10.26 1.48
CA PRO A 83 -15.95 11.05 1.87
C PRO A 83 -15.66 12.55 2.03
N LYS A 84 -14.42 12.90 2.39
CA LYS A 84 -13.98 14.29 2.56
C LYS A 84 -13.50 14.94 1.30
N ARG A 85 -13.52 14.24 0.16
CA ARG A 85 -13.08 14.73 -1.15
C ARG A 85 -11.66 15.30 -1.10
N GLU A 86 -10.74 14.54 -0.55
CA GLU A 86 -9.36 14.97 -0.36
C GLU A 86 -8.55 14.87 -1.64
N GLU A 87 -7.58 15.78 -1.78
CA GLU A 87 -6.56 15.73 -2.82
C GLU A 87 -5.29 15.10 -2.23
N TRP A 88 -4.73 14.12 -2.91
CA TRP A 88 -3.57 13.36 -2.46
C TRP A 88 -2.47 13.32 -3.50
N LEU A 89 -1.24 13.38 -3.02
CA LEU A 89 -0.05 13.03 -3.81
C LEU A 89 0.67 11.90 -3.10
N GLY A 90 0.72 10.75 -3.73
CA GLY A 90 1.34 9.55 -3.17
C GLY A 90 2.68 9.23 -3.81
N PHE A 91 3.62 8.77 -2.98
CA PHE A 91 4.92 8.26 -3.39
C PHE A 91 4.91 6.74 -3.22
N VAL A 92 5.15 6.01 -4.30
CA VAL A 92 5.06 4.55 -4.33
C VAL A 92 6.46 3.96 -4.28
N PHE A 93 6.71 3.14 -3.26
CA PHE A 93 8.00 2.51 -3.01
C PHE A 93 7.91 0.99 -3.11
N LEU A 94 8.99 0.39 -3.56
CA LEU A 94 9.21 -1.06 -3.50
C LEU A 94 10.38 -1.33 -2.56
N ALA A 95 10.18 -2.25 -1.62
CA ALA A 95 11.23 -2.74 -0.73
C ALA A 95 11.40 -4.24 -0.97
N ASP A 96 12.61 -4.68 -1.31
CA ASP A 96 12.90 -6.09 -1.55
C ASP A 96 13.94 -6.68 -0.58
N ALA A 97 14.34 -5.91 0.42
CA ALA A 97 15.15 -6.38 1.54
C ALA A 97 14.81 -5.57 2.78
N TRP A 98 14.78 -6.22 3.92
CA TRP A 98 14.44 -5.61 5.21
C TRP A 98 15.07 -6.37 6.36
N GLU A 99 15.10 -5.74 7.54
CA GLU A 99 15.52 -6.31 8.80
C GLU A 99 14.37 -6.31 9.79
N GLY A 100 14.36 -7.24 10.71
CA GLY A 100 13.34 -7.41 11.74
C GLY A 100 12.35 -8.51 11.40
N GLU A 101 11.45 -8.75 12.34
CA GLU A 101 10.39 -9.76 12.19
C GLU A 101 9.09 -9.09 11.82
N LEU A 102 8.48 -9.55 10.74
CA LEU A 102 7.20 -9.04 10.27
C LEU A 102 6.10 -9.32 11.28
N LEU A 103 5.29 -8.32 11.56
CA LEU A 103 4.04 -8.49 12.29
C LEU A 103 3.06 -9.29 11.44
N SER A 104 2.16 -10.02 12.09
CA SER A 104 1.07 -10.72 11.39
C SER A 104 -0.18 -9.85 11.22
N SER A 105 -0.31 -8.81 12.04
CA SER A 105 -1.45 -7.90 12.02
C SER A 105 -1.11 -6.60 12.72
N ASN A 106 -1.93 -5.59 12.50
CA ASN A 106 -1.90 -4.31 13.21
C ASN A 106 -3.33 -3.82 13.46
N ASP A 107 -3.49 -2.58 13.95
CA ASP A 107 -4.81 -2.02 14.28
C ASP A 107 -5.74 -1.87 13.08
N GLU A 108 -5.21 -1.90 11.88
CA GLU A 108 -5.99 -1.74 10.64
C GLU A 108 -6.41 -3.06 10.03
N GLY A 109 -5.64 -4.12 10.25
CA GLY A 109 -5.96 -5.42 9.69
C GLY A 109 -4.83 -6.42 9.72
N SER A 110 -4.94 -7.41 8.87
CA SER A 110 -4.01 -8.53 8.75
C SER A 110 -2.99 -8.29 7.64
N LEU A 111 -1.73 -8.61 7.92
CA LEU A 111 -0.67 -8.60 6.91
C LEU A 111 -0.66 -9.94 6.18
N VAL A 112 -0.78 -9.89 4.86
CA VAL A 112 -0.95 -11.08 4.03
C VAL A 112 0.05 -11.06 2.88
N TRP A 113 0.79 -12.16 2.72
CA TRP A 113 1.60 -12.38 1.53
C TRP A 113 0.71 -12.85 0.38
N VAL A 114 0.74 -12.11 -0.71
CA VAL A 114 -0.04 -12.40 -1.92
C VAL A 114 0.94 -12.73 -3.04
N GLN A 115 0.73 -13.84 -3.74
CA GLN A 115 1.54 -14.18 -4.90
C GLN A 115 1.49 -13.05 -5.92
N LEU A 116 2.64 -12.66 -6.44
CA LEU A 116 2.74 -11.56 -7.41
C LEU A 116 1.84 -11.81 -8.62
N GLU A 117 1.78 -13.03 -9.09
CA GLU A 117 0.93 -13.41 -10.22
C GLU A 117 -0.56 -13.12 -9.92
N ARG A 118 -1.02 -13.45 -8.69
CA ARG A 118 -2.39 -13.15 -8.27
C ARG A 118 -2.67 -11.67 -8.19
N LEU A 119 -1.70 -10.90 -7.68
CA LEU A 119 -1.81 -9.44 -7.62
C LEU A 119 -1.90 -8.83 -9.01
N LEU A 120 -1.04 -9.26 -9.93
CA LEU A 120 -1.07 -8.80 -11.32
C LEU A 120 -2.38 -9.19 -12.01
N GLN A 121 -2.89 -10.38 -11.75
CA GLN A 121 -4.19 -10.82 -12.26
C GLN A 121 -5.32 -9.95 -11.74
N ALA A 122 -5.27 -9.54 -10.47
CA ALA A 122 -6.26 -8.64 -9.88
C ALA A 122 -6.26 -7.25 -10.52
N CYS A 123 -5.17 -6.89 -11.18
CA CYS A 123 -5.02 -5.62 -11.90
C CYS A 123 -5.25 -5.75 -13.40
N ASP A 124 -5.60 -6.92 -13.89
CA ASP A 124 -5.79 -7.18 -15.32
C ASP A 124 -6.95 -6.34 -15.88
N PRO A 125 -6.81 -5.76 -17.08
CA PRO A 125 -7.91 -5.06 -17.75
C PRO A 125 -9.12 -5.95 -18.04
N ASN A 126 -8.94 -7.25 -18.17
CA ASN A 126 -10.05 -8.20 -18.40
C ASN A 126 -10.82 -8.43 -17.10
N PRO A 127 -12.12 -8.02 -17.02
CA PRO A 127 -12.89 -8.16 -15.78
C PRO A 127 -13.05 -9.60 -15.29
N GLY A 128 -13.08 -10.58 -16.19
CA GLY A 128 -13.19 -11.98 -15.81
C GLY A 128 -11.95 -12.51 -15.11
N LEU A 129 -10.78 -12.18 -15.64
CA LEU A 129 -9.49 -12.54 -15.00
C LEU A 129 -9.32 -11.82 -13.67
N ARG A 130 -9.66 -10.53 -13.62
CA ARG A 130 -9.61 -9.72 -12.41
C ARG A 130 -10.48 -10.30 -11.31
N ALA A 131 -11.73 -10.64 -11.63
CA ALA A 131 -12.68 -11.21 -10.67
C ALA A 131 -12.20 -12.56 -10.11
N SER A 132 -11.57 -13.40 -10.92
CA SER A 132 -11.11 -14.72 -10.51
C SER A 132 -9.93 -14.68 -9.53
N ALA A 133 -9.24 -13.55 -9.41
CA ALA A 133 -8.17 -13.39 -8.44
C ALA A 133 -8.67 -13.33 -6.99
N TYR A 134 -9.91 -12.95 -6.77
CA TYR A 134 -10.53 -12.79 -5.43
C TYR A 134 -9.69 -11.88 -4.51
N LEU A 135 -9.26 -10.74 -5.06
CA LEU A 135 -8.46 -9.78 -4.32
C LEU A 135 -9.15 -8.41 -4.34
N PRO A 136 -10.06 -8.15 -3.39
CA PRO A 136 -10.75 -6.86 -3.32
C PRO A 136 -9.77 -5.72 -3.10
N MET A 137 -9.83 -4.68 -3.94
CA MET A 137 -8.99 -3.50 -3.83
C MET A 137 -9.70 -2.30 -4.47
N TRP A 138 -9.19 -1.11 -4.18
CA TRP A 138 -9.67 0.08 -4.86
C TRP A 138 -9.37 0.01 -6.35
N GLU A 139 -10.32 0.45 -7.17
CA GLU A 139 -10.14 0.46 -8.63
C GLU A 139 -8.91 1.26 -9.07
N GLY A 140 -8.67 2.40 -8.42
CA GLY A 140 -7.51 3.24 -8.73
C GLY A 140 -6.17 2.54 -8.54
N ASP A 141 -6.07 1.65 -7.56
CA ASP A 141 -4.83 0.94 -7.25
C ASP A 141 -4.43 -0.02 -8.37
N ARG A 142 -5.39 -0.52 -9.13
CA ARG A 142 -5.16 -1.44 -10.25
C ARG A 142 -4.34 -0.82 -11.37
N HIS A 143 -4.26 0.50 -11.43
CA HIS A 143 -3.59 1.22 -12.52
C HIS A 143 -2.10 1.47 -12.26
N PHE A 144 -1.62 1.36 -11.02
CA PHE A 144 -0.22 1.63 -10.71
C PHE A 144 0.53 0.45 -10.09
N ILE A 145 -0.15 -0.63 -9.73
CA ILE A 145 0.48 -1.86 -9.30
C ILE A 145 0.93 -2.66 -10.53
#